data_f275085970616c5720a1ca159c5c8334
#
_entry.id   f275085970616c5720a1ca159c5c8334
#
_cell.length_a   1.000
_cell.length_b   1.000
_cell.length_c   1.000
_cell.angle_alpha   90.00
_cell.angle_beta   90.00
_cell.angle_gamma   90.00
#
_symmetry.space_group_name_H-M   'P 1'
#
loop_
_entity.id
_entity.type
_entity.pdbx_description
1 polymer ?
#
loop_
_entity_poly.entity_id
_entity_poly.type
_entity_poly.pdbx_seq_one_letter_code
_entity_poly.pdbx_strand_id
1 'polypeptide(L)'
;MRRIREKEEKPPVRLLGTMFLLVLGLVVVYMALALGIASLVQRLVHLEDTGYTLLWPILILTISAVLGVLLAVFIFRGYLAPLSRLMQATQSVAAGDYAVRVEMRGARGEVAEYIRSFNKMAEELSCVALLRMDFVNTFSHEFKTPLISIRGFAKLLQSDDLTPEQRRAYTDTVVQQSQRLAAMSTHILELAQYENTEIVSGKTLYSLDEQLRRCVRQ
;
A
#
# COMPACT_ATOMS: atom_id res chain seq x y z
N MET A 1 -27.90 -2.30 -2.74
CA MET A 1 -26.95 -3.39 -3.04
C MET A 1 -26.74 -3.47 -4.56
N ARG A 2 -25.81 -2.70 -5.12
CA ARG A 2 -25.38 -2.77 -6.52
C ARG A 2 -24.08 -3.59 -6.54
N ARG A 3 -24.13 -4.82 -7.03
CA ARG A 3 -22.94 -5.60 -7.39
C ARG A 3 -22.22 -4.85 -8.51
N ILE A 4 -21.16 -4.14 -8.14
CA ILE A 4 -20.16 -3.68 -9.10
C ILE A 4 -19.47 -4.99 -9.56
N ARG A 5 -19.76 -5.39 -10.79
CA ARG A 5 -19.00 -6.43 -11.49
C ARG A 5 -17.61 -5.84 -11.68
N GLU A 6 -16.68 -6.21 -10.79
CA GLU A 6 -15.25 -6.06 -11.03
C GLU A 6 -14.94 -6.80 -12.32
N LYS A 7 -14.69 -6.01 -13.35
CA LYS A 7 -14.00 -6.49 -14.54
C LYS A 7 -12.62 -6.89 -14.03
N GLU A 8 -12.36 -8.19 -13.89
CA GLU A 8 -11.03 -8.73 -13.75
C GLU A 8 -10.21 -8.21 -14.93
N GLU A 9 -9.59 -7.06 -14.79
CA GLU A 9 -8.50 -6.63 -15.65
C GLU A 9 -7.36 -7.58 -15.35
N LYS A 10 -7.25 -8.61 -16.20
CA LYS A 10 -6.12 -9.52 -16.22
C LYS A 10 -4.85 -8.68 -16.14
N PRO A 11 -3.91 -9.00 -15.22
CA PRO A 11 -2.72 -8.20 -15.00
C PRO A 11 -2.01 -7.98 -16.34
N PRO A 12 -1.17 -6.96 -16.47
CA PRO A 12 -0.48 -6.62 -17.72
C PRO A 12 0.60 -7.64 -18.10
N VAL A 13 0.22 -8.91 -18.10
CA VAL A 13 1.00 -10.03 -18.66
C VAL A 13 1.35 -9.71 -20.12
N ARG A 14 0.51 -8.90 -20.79
CA ARG A 14 0.78 -8.39 -22.13
C ARG A 14 2.02 -7.48 -22.18
N LEU A 15 2.21 -6.61 -21.21
CA LEU A 15 3.37 -5.70 -21.19
C LEU A 15 4.68 -6.47 -20.93
N LEU A 16 4.65 -7.42 -19.99
CA LEU A 16 5.79 -8.30 -19.73
C LEU A 16 6.11 -9.21 -20.94
N GLY A 17 5.07 -9.76 -21.56
CA GLY A 17 5.21 -10.57 -22.77
C GLY A 17 5.76 -9.76 -23.95
N THR A 18 5.30 -8.52 -24.15
CA THR A 18 5.81 -7.64 -25.21
C THR A 18 7.25 -7.22 -24.96
N MET A 19 7.65 -6.93 -23.71
CA MET A 19 9.05 -6.62 -23.39
C MET A 19 9.96 -7.85 -23.57
N PHE A 20 9.50 -9.03 -23.18
CA PHE A 20 10.24 -10.27 -23.44
C PHE A 20 10.41 -10.52 -24.93
N LEU A 21 9.35 -10.34 -25.74
CA LEU A 21 9.40 -10.46 -27.19
C LEU A 21 10.31 -9.40 -27.84
N LEU A 22 10.33 -8.18 -27.32
CA LEU A 22 11.24 -7.12 -27.78
C LEU A 22 12.71 -7.48 -27.51
N VAL A 23 13.03 -7.97 -26.31
CA VAL A 23 14.40 -8.40 -25.97
C VAL A 23 14.81 -9.60 -26.83
N LEU A 24 13.91 -10.57 -27.02
CA LEU A 24 14.14 -11.72 -27.92
C LEU A 24 14.35 -11.27 -29.36
N GLY A 25 13.53 -10.33 -29.85
CA GLY A 25 13.68 -9.73 -31.18
C GLY A 25 15.01 -9.00 -31.35
N LEU A 26 15.45 -8.28 -30.33
CA LEU A 26 16.75 -7.57 -30.34
C LEU A 26 17.92 -8.56 -30.39
N VAL A 27 17.84 -9.68 -29.69
CA VAL A 27 18.82 -10.78 -29.74
C VAL A 27 18.86 -11.40 -31.14
N VAL A 28 17.71 -11.64 -31.77
CA VAL A 28 17.61 -12.20 -33.13
C VAL A 28 18.22 -11.22 -34.16
N VAL A 29 17.93 -9.92 -34.05
CA VAL A 29 18.51 -8.90 -34.94
C VAL A 29 20.04 -8.82 -34.77
N TYR A 30 20.53 -8.86 -33.52
CA TYR A 30 21.96 -8.91 -33.25
C TYR A 30 22.63 -10.15 -33.87
N MET A 31 21.99 -11.30 -33.75
CA MET A 31 22.48 -12.55 -34.40
C MET A 31 22.54 -12.44 -35.93
N ALA A 32 21.51 -11.87 -36.56
CA ALA A 32 21.48 -11.67 -38.01
C ALA A 32 22.58 -10.70 -38.48
N LEU A 33 22.81 -9.63 -37.69
CA LEU A 33 23.87 -8.64 -37.96
C LEU A 33 25.26 -9.28 -37.81
N ALA A 34 25.49 -10.09 -36.77
CA ALA A 34 26.76 -10.80 -36.56
C ALA A 34 27.07 -11.79 -37.71
N LEU A 35 26.07 -12.53 -38.19
CA LEU A 35 26.20 -13.39 -39.38
C LEU A 35 26.52 -12.59 -40.65
N GLY A 36 25.83 -11.45 -40.86
CA GLY A 36 26.06 -10.55 -41.99
C GLY A 36 27.49 -10.02 -42.01
N ILE A 37 27.99 -9.55 -40.87
CA ILE A 37 29.38 -9.07 -40.72
C ILE A 37 30.37 -10.20 -40.94
N ALA A 38 30.15 -11.39 -40.37
CA ALA A 38 31.05 -12.53 -40.56
C ALA A 38 31.13 -12.95 -42.04
N SER A 39 29.99 -12.98 -42.77
CA SER A 39 29.96 -13.29 -44.19
C SER A 39 30.64 -12.21 -45.04
N LEU A 40 30.53 -10.94 -44.67
CA LEU A 40 31.19 -9.83 -45.35
C LEU A 40 32.71 -9.90 -45.17
N VAL A 41 33.16 -10.16 -43.95
CA VAL A 41 34.60 -10.31 -43.61
C VAL A 41 35.20 -11.47 -44.40
N GLN A 42 34.51 -12.64 -44.52
CA GLN A 42 34.95 -13.75 -45.33
C GLN A 42 35.10 -13.38 -46.81
N ARG A 43 34.20 -12.59 -47.38
CA ARG A 43 34.30 -12.13 -48.78
C ARG A 43 35.42 -11.13 -49.01
N LEU A 44 35.71 -10.25 -48.04
CA LEU A 44 36.75 -9.22 -48.16
C LEU A 44 38.17 -9.77 -47.94
N VAL A 45 38.34 -10.79 -47.12
CA VAL A 45 39.68 -11.30 -46.73
C VAL A 45 40.18 -12.43 -47.63
N HIS A 46 39.42 -12.89 -48.65
CA HIS A 46 39.84 -13.93 -49.60
C HIS A 46 40.53 -15.11 -48.90
N LEU A 47 40.01 -15.56 -47.75
CA LEU A 47 40.52 -16.72 -47.07
C LEU A 47 40.19 -17.96 -47.89
N GLU A 48 41.21 -18.51 -48.57
CA GLU A 48 41.13 -19.75 -49.31
C GLU A 48 40.64 -20.90 -48.41
N ASP A 49 39.82 -21.75 -49.00
CA ASP A 49 39.14 -22.94 -48.53
C ASP A 49 39.94 -23.80 -47.50
N THR A 50 39.86 -23.42 -46.25
CA THR A 50 40.06 -24.39 -45.18
C THR A 50 38.68 -24.68 -44.59
N GLY A 51 38.23 -25.94 -44.59
CA GLY A 51 36.89 -26.37 -44.13
C GLY A 51 36.51 -25.96 -42.70
N TYR A 52 37.35 -25.17 -42.03
CA TYR A 52 37.14 -24.60 -40.71
C TYR A 52 36.57 -23.17 -40.74
N THR A 53 36.47 -22.54 -41.91
CA THR A 53 36.04 -21.13 -42.02
C THR A 53 34.60 -20.89 -41.59
N LEU A 54 33.73 -21.88 -41.65
CA LEU A 54 32.33 -21.81 -41.23
C LEU A 54 32.13 -22.15 -39.73
N LEU A 55 33.05 -22.89 -39.12
CA LEU A 55 32.90 -23.32 -37.71
C LEU A 55 33.00 -22.18 -36.74
N TRP A 56 33.90 -21.21 -36.95
CA TRP A 56 34.10 -20.06 -36.07
C TRP A 56 32.89 -19.12 -36.00
N PRO A 57 32.28 -18.67 -37.11
CA PRO A 57 31.07 -17.85 -37.04
C PRO A 57 29.88 -18.57 -36.40
N ILE A 58 29.72 -19.89 -36.65
CA ILE A 58 28.67 -20.69 -36.00
C ILE A 58 28.91 -20.77 -34.48
N LEU A 59 30.17 -21.00 -34.06
CA LEU A 59 30.53 -21.05 -32.64
C LEU A 59 30.26 -19.71 -31.93
N ILE A 60 30.67 -18.59 -32.52
CA ILE A 60 30.42 -17.24 -32.00
C ILE A 60 28.92 -16.98 -31.90
N LEU A 61 28.15 -17.35 -32.90
CA LEU A 61 26.72 -17.18 -32.94
C LEU A 61 26.02 -17.97 -31.82
N THR A 62 26.39 -19.24 -31.62
CA THR A 62 25.79 -20.07 -30.57
C THR A 62 26.14 -19.54 -29.16
N ILE A 63 27.38 -19.15 -28.94
CA ILE A 63 27.80 -18.56 -27.67
C ILE A 63 27.05 -17.25 -27.40
N SER A 64 26.93 -16.38 -28.42
CA SER A 64 26.20 -15.12 -28.32
C SER A 64 24.70 -15.33 -28.02
N ALA A 65 24.08 -16.34 -28.66
CA ALA A 65 22.68 -16.69 -28.41
C ALA A 65 22.45 -17.17 -26.98
N VAL A 66 23.30 -18.09 -26.51
CA VAL A 66 23.22 -18.59 -25.11
C VAL A 66 23.40 -17.45 -24.12
N LEU A 67 24.41 -16.60 -24.31
CA LEU A 67 24.69 -15.46 -23.44
C LEU A 67 23.51 -14.46 -23.44
N GLY A 68 22.93 -14.17 -24.59
CA GLY A 68 21.75 -13.31 -24.74
C GLY A 68 20.53 -13.84 -24.00
N VAL A 69 20.25 -15.15 -24.12
CA VAL A 69 19.15 -15.79 -23.38
C VAL A 69 19.39 -15.76 -21.87
N LEU A 70 20.61 -16.05 -21.42
CA LEU A 70 20.97 -15.99 -19.99
C LEU A 70 20.80 -14.58 -19.45
N LEU A 71 21.23 -13.56 -20.17
CA LEU A 71 21.09 -12.16 -19.79
C LEU A 71 19.60 -11.76 -19.76
N ALA A 72 18.81 -12.16 -20.74
CA ALA A 72 17.37 -11.89 -20.79
C ALA A 72 16.64 -12.52 -19.58
N VAL A 73 16.94 -13.78 -19.25
CA VAL A 73 16.39 -14.46 -18.07
C VAL A 73 16.82 -13.79 -16.78
N PHE A 74 18.07 -13.34 -16.69
CA PHE A 74 18.59 -12.62 -15.53
C PHE A 74 17.85 -11.29 -15.30
N ILE A 75 17.69 -10.48 -16.36
CA ILE A 75 16.96 -9.21 -16.30
C ILE A 75 15.49 -9.45 -15.96
N PHE A 76 14.86 -10.42 -16.61
CA PHE A 76 13.44 -10.75 -16.36
C PHE A 76 13.20 -11.12 -14.89
N ARG A 77 14.01 -12.05 -14.36
CA ARG A 77 13.83 -12.52 -12.98
C ARG A 77 14.24 -11.51 -11.92
N GLY A 78 15.27 -10.70 -12.21
CA GLY A 78 15.80 -9.72 -11.24
C GLY A 78 15.02 -8.41 -11.18
N TYR A 79 14.40 -7.99 -12.27
CA TYR A 79 13.79 -6.66 -12.39
C TYR A 79 12.31 -6.70 -12.81
N LEU A 80 11.96 -7.37 -13.89
CA LEU A 80 10.61 -7.29 -14.44
C LEU A 80 9.57 -8.04 -13.59
N ALA A 81 9.88 -9.26 -13.17
CA ALA A 81 8.95 -10.07 -12.40
C ALA A 81 8.65 -9.47 -11.00
N PRO A 82 9.63 -8.95 -10.23
CA PRO A 82 9.34 -8.23 -8.99
C PRO A 82 8.53 -6.95 -9.19
N LEU A 83 8.82 -6.18 -10.25
CA LEU A 83 8.09 -4.95 -10.56
C LEU A 83 6.61 -5.20 -10.87
N SER A 84 6.31 -6.27 -11.60
CA SER A 84 4.93 -6.68 -11.88
C SER A 84 4.16 -7.05 -10.60
N ARG A 85 4.81 -7.75 -9.65
CA ARG A 85 4.22 -8.06 -8.35
C ARG A 85 3.97 -6.80 -7.53
N LEU A 86 4.91 -5.84 -7.56
CA LEU A 86 4.76 -4.55 -6.89
C LEU A 86 3.55 -3.77 -7.44
N MET A 87 3.38 -3.76 -8.77
CA MET A 87 2.25 -3.08 -9.41
C MET A 87 0.90 -3.70 -9.01
N GLN A 88 0.81 -5.03 -8.97
CA GLN A 88 -0.41 -5.73 -8.50
C GLN A 88 -0.70 -5.43 -7.03
N ALA A 89 0.32 -5.47 -6.17
CA ALA A 89 0.18 -5.16 -4.77
C ALA A 89 -0.27 -3.69 -4.54
N THR A 90 0.23 -2.75 -5.36
CA THR A 90 -0.21 -1.35 -5.32
C THR A 90 -1.69 -1.21 -5.68
N GLN A 91 -2.17 -1.97 -6.66
CA GLN A 91 -3.61 -2.00 -7.01
C GLN A 91 -4.46 -2.57 -5.86
N SER A 92 -3.97 -3.61 -5.17
CA SER A 92 -4.66 -4.17 -4.00
C SER A 92 -4.73 -3.15 -2.86
N VAL A 93 -3.65 -2.42 -2.57
CA VAL A 93 -3.64 -1.33 -1.57
C VAL A 93 -4.61 -0.22 -1.97
N ALA A 94 -4.66 0.16 -3.24
CA ALA A 94 -5.61 1.15 -3.75
C ALA A 94 -7.08 0.70 -3.64
N ALA A 95 -7.33 -0.61 -3.67
CA ALA A 95 -8.64 -1.22 -3.42
C ALA A 95 -8.99 -1.35 -1.92
N GLY A 96 -8.08 -0.95 -1.01
CA GLY A 96 -8.29 -0.99 0.44
C GLY A 96 -7.73 -2.23 1.15
N ASP A 97 -7.05 -3.13 0.44
CA ASP A 97 -6.36 -4.26 1.06
C ASP A 97 -4.94 -3.84 1.49
N TYR A 98 -4.83 -3.32 2.71
CA TYR A 98 -3.56 -2.91 3.30
C TYR A 98 -2.75 -4.06 3.91
N ALA A 99 -3.31 -5.30 3.93
CA ALA A 99 -2.60 -6.47 4.45
C ALA A 99 -1.63 -7.08 3.42
N VAL A 100 -1.76 -6.70 2.15
CA VAL A 100 -0.90 -7.19 1.07
C VAL A 100 0.57 -6.84 1.32
N ARG A 101 1.45 -7.81 1.07
CA ARG A 101 2.92 -7.63 1.14
C ARG A 101 3.56 -8.25 -0.08
N VAL A 102 4.61 -7.62 -0.58
CA VAL A 102 5.39 -8.11 -1.71
C VAL A 102 6.61 -8.85 -1.19
N GLU A 103 6.77 -10.10 -1.61
CA GLU A 103 7.95 -10.89 -1.28
C GLU A 103 9.18 -10.38 -2.04
N MET A 104 10.32 -10.32 -1.34
CA MET A 104 11.62 -9.89 -1.92
C MET A 104 12.25 -10.94 -2.82
N ARG A 105 11.59 -12.07 -3.07
CA ARG A 105 12.14 -13.20 -3.82
C ARG A 105 12.57 -12.79 -5.23
N GLY A 106 13.86 -12.85 -5.50
CA GLY A 106 14.48 -12.52 -6.78
C GLY A 106 14.73 -11.03 -7.02
N ALA A 107 14.26 -10.12 -6.15
CA ALA A 107 14.53 -8.70 -6.27
C ALA A 107 15.97 -8.38 -5.85
N ARG A 108 16.65 -7.49 -6.59
CA ARG A 108 18.03 -7.05 -6.34
C ARG A 108 18.15 -5.54 -6.48
N GLY A 109 19.16 -4.97 -5.81
CA GLY A 109 19.46 -3.53 -5.92
C GLY A 109 18.26 -2.64 -5.57
N GLU A 110 18.01 -1.65 -6.39
CA GLU A 110 16.96 -0.64 -6.22
C GLU A 110 15.55 -1.24 -6.13
N VAL A 111 15.27 -2.31 -6.89
CA VAL A 111 13.94 -2.96 -6.85
C VAL A 111 13.64 -3.55 -5.48
N ALA A 112 14.64 -4.10 -4.81
CA ALA A 112 14.49 -4.60 -3.44
C ALA A 112 14.23 -3.47 -2.45
N GLU A 113 14.78 -2.29 -2.68
CA GLU A 113 14.52 -1.09 -1.88
C GLU A 113 13.11 -0.56 -2.08
N TYR A 114 12.63 -0.50 -3.33
CA TYR A 114 11.23 -0.15 -3.63
C TYR A 114 10.23 -1.10 -2.95
N ILE A 115 10.50 -2.42 -2.96
CA ILE A 115 9.64 -3.39 -2.28
C ILE A 115 9.64 -3.15 -0.77
N ARG A 116 10.78 -2.85 -0.15
CA ARG A 116 10.85 -2.53 1.29
C ARG A 116 10.05 -1.28 1.62
N SER A 117 10.23 -0.22 0.83
CA SER A 117 9.51 1.04 1.01
C SER A 117 8.00 0.86 0.82
N PHE A 118 7.58 0.08 -0.18
CA PHE A 118 6.17 -0.27 -0.38
C PHE A 118 5.59 -1.04 0.80
N ASN A 119 6.28 -2.09 1.28
CA ASN A 119 5.81 -2.89 2.40
C ASN A 119 5.68 -2.05 3.68
N LYS A 120 6.63 -1.13 3.92
CA LYS A 120 6.56 -0.18 5.03
C LYS A 120 5.35 0.76 4.90
N MET A 121 5.14 1.32 3.72
CA MET A 121 3.96 2.17 3.44
C MET A 121 2.65 1.39 3.66
N ALA A 122 2.55 0.16 3.16
CA ALA A 122 1.36 -0.69 3.35
C ALA A 122 1.12 -1.03 4.83
N GLU A 123 2.19 -1.19 5.63
CA GLU A 123 2.11 -1.39 7.07
C GLU A 123 1.58 -0.16 7.80
N GLU A 124 2.09 1.02 7.47
CA GLU A 124 1.64 2.29 8.03
C GLU A 124 0.15 2.55 7.69
N LEU A 125 -0.26 2.30 6.44
CA LEU A 125 -1.66 2.41 6.03
C LEU A 125 -2.56 1.41 6.75
N SER A 126 -2.09 0.17 6.96
CA SER A 126 -2.82 -0.85 7.74
C SER A 126 -3.01 -0.41 9.18
N CYS A 127 -1.98 0.15 9.81
CA CYS A 127 -2.05 0.67 11.17
C CYS A 127 -3.07 1.82 11.27
N VAL A 128 -3.04 2.79 10.36
CA VAL A 128 -4.00 3.89 10.31
C VAL A 128 -5.43 3.38 10.12
N ALA A 129 -5.64 2.42 9.23
CA ALA A 129 -6.96 1.83 8.99
C ALA A 129 -7.51 1.10 10.22
N LEU A 130 -6.66 0.35 10.93
CA LEU A 130 -7.01 -0.33 12.18
C LEU A 130 -7.37 0.67 13.29
N LEU A 131 -6.54 1.71 13.48
CA LEU A 131 -6.79 2.75 14.46
C LEU A 131 -8.12 3.48 14.17
N ARG A 132 -8.40 3.77 12.90
CA ARG A 132 -9.66 4.39 12.50
C ARG A 132 -10.86 3.49 12.79
N MET A 133 -10.74 2.19 12.55
CA MET A 133 -11.81 1.23 12.83
C MET A 133 -12.04 1.07 14.34
N ASP A 134 -10.97 0.96 15.12
CA ASP A 134 -11.04 0.88 16.57
C ASP A 134 -11.65 2.14 17.18
N PHE A 135 -11.25 3.31 16.68
CA PHE A 135 -11.85 4.59 17.02
C PHE A 135 -13.37 4.58 16.82
N VAL A 136 -13.84 4.21 15.61
CA VAL A 136 -15.29 4.17 15.30
C VAL A 136 -16.03 3.18 16.20
N ASN A 137 -15.45 2.01 16.47
CA ASN A 137 -16.05 1.01 17.32
C ASN A 137 -16.14 1.50 18.78
N THR A 138 -15.05 2.03 19.32
CA THR A 138 -14.99 2.55 20.70
C THR A 138 -16.01 3.67 20.87
N PHE A 139 -16.03 4.64 19.95
CA PHE A 139 -17.02 5.72 20.00
C PHE A 139 -18.45 5.20 19.90
N SER A 140 -18.72 4.25 19.01
CA SER A 140 -20.06 3.67 18.88
C SER A 140 -20.54 3.06 20.21
N HIS A 141 -19.66 2.38 20.92
CA HIS A 141 -19.96 1.81 22.22
C HIS A 141 -20.15 2.88 23.31
N GLU A 142 -19.24 3.87 23.35
CA GLU A 142 -19.31 4.97 24.33
C GLU A 142 -20.56 5.86 24.16
N PHE A 143 -21.04 6.07 22.91
CA PHE A 143 -22.29 6.77 22.63
C PHE A 143 -23.53 5.94 22.95
N LYS A 144 -23.48 4.63 22.69
CA LYS A 144 -24.64 3.75 22.89
C LYS A 144 -25.10 3.68 24.34
N THR A 145 -24.15 3.65 25.28
CA THR A 145 -24.44 3.53 26.73
C THR A 145 -25.29 4.70 27.26
N PRO A 146 -24.86 5.97 27.14
CA PRO A 146 -25.65 7.11 27.62
C PRO A 146 -26.99 7.26 26.85
N LEU A 147 -27.03 6.94 25.54
CA LEU A 147 -28.27 6.97 24.78
C LEU A 147 -29.31 5.97 25.27
N ILE A 148 -28.86 4.74 25.61
CA ILE A 148 -29.75 3.74 26.20
C ILE A 148 -30.26 4.20 27.55
N SER A 149 -29.40 4.79 28.38
CA SER A 149 -29.75 5.33 29.68
C SER A 149 -30.77 6.45 29.58
N ILE A 150 -30.52 7.46 28.72
CA ILE A 150 -31.47 8.56 28.45
C ILE A 150 -32.82 8.01 28.04
N ARG A 151 -32.84 7.08 27.03
CA ARG A 151 -34.08 6.47 26.55
C ARG A 151 -34.82 5.71 27.65
N GLY A 152 -34.10 4.98 28.50
CA GLY A 152 -34.67 4.22 29.61
C GLY A 152 -35.33 5.10 30.64
N PHE A 153 -34.63 6.12 31.15
CA PHE A 153 -35.15 7.05 32.14
C PHE A 153 -36.24 7.94 31.55
N ALA A 154 -36.13 8.37 30.29
CA ALA A 154 -37.19 9.12 29.62
C ALA A 154 -38.49 8.32 29.49
N LYS A 155 -38.41 6.99 29.27
CA LYS A 155 -39.60 6.13 29.28
C LYS A 155 -40.19 5.98 30.68
N LEU A 156 -39.38 5.88 31.73
CA LEU A 156 -39.85 5.82 33.10
C LEU A 156 -40.55 7.13 33.48
N LEU A 157 -40.07 8.30 33.02
CA LEU A 157 -40.66 9.58 33.26
C LEU A 157 -42.06 9.75 32.66
N GLN A 158 -42.46 8.88 31.71
CA GLN A 158 -43.84 8.89 31.13
C GLN A 158 -44.89 8.23 32.07
N SER A 159 -44.45 7.57 33.17
CA SER A 159 -45.37 7.00 34.14
C SER A 159 -45.99 8.10 35.00
N ASP A 160 -47.29 8.00 35.28
CA ASP A 160 -48.02 8.92 36.13
C ASP A 160 -47.85 8.62 37.62
N ASP A 161 -47.38 7.40 37.99
CA ASP A 161 -47.29 6.91 39.37
C ASP A 161 -45.93 7.25 40.05
N LEU A 162 -45.14 8.18 39.48
CA LEU A 162 -43.82 8.53 40.02
C LEU A 162 -43.93 9.51 41.18
N THR A 163 -43.18 9.22 42.27
CA THR A 163 -43.00 10.21 43.32
C THR A 163 -42.19 11.43 42.82
N PRO A 164 -42.34 12.61 43.45
CA PRO A 164 -41.56 13.80 43.08
C PRO A 164 -40.04 13.55 43.12
N GLU A 165 -39.58 12.76 44.08
CA GLU A 165 -38.16 12.39 44.29
C GLU A 165 -37.67 11.49 43.16
N GLN A 166 -38.46 10.47 42.75
CA GLN A 166 -38.15 9.61 41.63
C GLN A 166 -38.11 10.38 40.33
N ARG A 167 -39.09 11.25 40.07
CA ARG A 167 -39.11 12.11 38.89
C ARG A 167 -37.89 12.99 38.79
N ARG A 168 -37.46 13.57 39.90
CA ARG A 168 -36.25 14.39 39.95
C ARG A 168 -34.99 13.57 39.66
N ALA A 169 -34.80 12.43 40.34
CA ALA A 169 -33.67 11.56 40.14
C ALA A 169 -33.53 11.08 38.68
N TYR A 170 -34.66 10.72 38.05
CA TYR A 170 -34.64 10.28 36.64
C TYR A 170 -34.32 11.45 35.70
N THR A 171 -34.87 12.64 35.97
CA THR A 171 -34.56 13.84 35.18
C THR A 171 -33.08 14.21 35.31
N ASP A 172 -32.53 14.19 36.51
CA ASP A 172 -31.12 14.49 36.79
C ASP A 172 -30.20 13.50 36.02
N THR A 173 -30.58 12.22 36.00
CA THR A 173 -29.84 11.21 35.21
C THR A 173 -29.89 11.51 33.71
N VAL A 174 -31.03 11.89 33.16
CA VAL A 174 -31.15 12.27 31.75
C VAL A 174 -30.28 13.46 31.41
N VAL A 175 -30.30 14.51 32.29
CA VAL A 175 -29.46 15.69 32.11
C VAL A 175 -27.99 15.35 32.16
N GLN A 176 -27.55 14.56 33.16
CA GLN A 176 -26.16 14.12 33.29
C GLN A 176 -25.66 13.36 32.07
N GLN A 177 -26.45 12.37 31.57
CA GLN A 177 -26.04 11.61 30.40
C GLN A 177 -26.03 12.47 29.12
N SER A 178 -26.92 13.44 29.00
CA SER A 178 -26.93 14.41 27.89
C SER A 178 -25.69 15.30 27.92
N GLN A 179 -25.28 15.79 29.10
CA GLN A 179 -24.04 16.56 29.27
C GLN A 179 -22.79 15.72 28.88
N ARG A 180 -22.79 14.45 29.32
CA ARG A 180 -21.71 13.53 28.94
C ARG A 180 -21.59 13.37 27.41
N LEU A 181 -22.72 13.20 26.70
CA LEU A 181 -22.74 13.12 25.23
C LEU A 181 -22.24 14.42 24.58
N ALA A 182 -22.63 15.58 25.10
CA ALA A 182 -22.17 16.88 24.60
C ALA A 182 -20.64 17.01 24.72
N ALA A 183 -20.09 16.65 25.89
CA ALA A 183 -18.64 16.69 26.14
C ALA A 183 -17.89 15.73 25.17
N MET A 184 -18.39 14.51 24.96
CA MET A 184 -17.81 13.56 24.01
C MET A 184 -17.81 14.11 22.57
N SER A 185 -18.91 14.76 22.15
CA SER A 185 -18.99 15.40 20.83
C SER A 185 -17.95 16.51 20.68
N THR A 186 -17.74 17.33 21.71
CA THR A 186 -16.72 18.38 21.70
C THR A 186 -15.32 17.80 21.56
N HIS A 187 -14.98 16.76 22.33
CA HIS A 187 -13.66 16.10 22.24
C HIS A 187 -13.40 15.51 20.85
N ILE A 188 -14.44 14.96 20.18
CA ILE A 188 -14.29 14.45 18.80
C ILE A 188 -13.98 15.60 17.82
N LEU A 189 -14.67 16.73 17.95
CA LEU A 189 -14.44 17.89 17.09
C LEU A 189 -13.03 18.47 17.30
N GLU A 190 -12.58 18.55 18.56
CA GLU A 190 -11.21 18.96 18.87
C GLU A 190 -10.18 18.02 18.26
N LEU A 191 -10.37 16.70 18.39
CA LEU A 191 -9.47 15.71 17.79
C LEU A 191 -9.42 15.86 16.27
N ALA A 192 -10.58 15.99 15.61
CA ALA A 192 -10.66 16.20 14.18
C ALA A 192 -9.98 17.51 13.72
N GLN A 193 -10.02 18.55 14.53
CA GLN A 193 -9.28 19.79 14.27
C GLN A 193 -7.77 19.59 14.37
N TYR A 194 -7.29 18.85 15.38
CA TYR A 194 -5.86 18.53 15.51
C TYR A 194 -5.34 17.66 14.37
N GLU A 195 -6.11 16.69 13.90
CA GLU A 195 -5.73 15.84 12.74
C GLU A 195 -5.60 16.66 11.45
N ASN A 196 -6.42 17.71 11.26
CA ASN A 196 -6.35 18.58 10.09
C ASN A 196 -5.29 19.69 10.19
N THR A 197 -4.61 19.82 11.33
CA THR A 197 -3.59 20.84 11.51
C THR A 197 -2.24 20.30 11.01
N GLU A 198 -1.95 20.50 9.72
CA GLU A 198 -0.72 20.01 9.06
C GLU A 198 0.58 20.60 9.62
N ILE A 199 0.56 21.79 10.24
CA ILE A 199 1.77 22.42 10.75
C ILE A 199 1.43 23.18 12.04
N VAL A 200 2.01 22.76 13.14
CA VAL A 200 2.04 23.59 14.35
C VAL A 200 3.00 24.77 14.08
N SER A 201 2.45 25.88 13.61
CA SER A 201 3.16 27.16 13.50
C SER A 201 3.32 27.75 14.89
N GLY A 202 4.53 28.12 15.27
CA GLY A 202 4.81 28.74 16.58
C GLY A 202 5.42 27.80 17.60
N LYS A 203 6.43 27.04 17.21
CA LYS A 203 7.22 26.25 18.16
C LYS A 203 7.92 27.17 19.14
N THR A 204 7.47 27.17 20.39
CA THR A 204 8.12 27.87 21.50
C THR A 204 8.80 26.85 22.41
N LEU A 205 10.00 27.16 22.86
CA LEU A 205 10.66 26.37 23.91
C LEU A 205 9.87 26.54 25.21
N TYR A 206 9.43 25.43 25.78
CA TYR A 206 8.75 25.44 27.07
C TYR A 206 9.36 24.38 28.02
N SER A 207 9.23 24.60 29.31
CA SER A 207 9.70 23.68 30.33
C SER A 207 8.63 22.62 30.60
N LEU A 208 8.90 21.36 30.17
CA LEU A 208 7.98 20.23 30.30
C LEU A 208 7.68 19.93 31.78
N ASP A 209 8.66 20.06 32.68
CA ASP A 209 8.52 19.82 34.12
C ASP A 209 7.58 20.84 34.79
N GLU A 210 7.64 22.10 34.37
CA GLU A 210 6.74 23.14 34.84
C GLU A 210 5.30 22.92 34.37
N GLN A 211 5.11 22.47 33.16
CA GLN A 211 3.80 22.16 32.59
C GLN A 211 3.17 20.94 33.28
N LEU A 212 3.96 19.87 33.50
CA LEU A 212 3.52 18.69 34.24
C LEU A 212 3.12 19.06 35.69
N ARG A 213 3.89 19.89 36.35
CA ARG A 213 3.54 20.37 37.71
C ARG A 213 2.23 21.17 37.74
N ARG A 214 1.92 21.92 36.68
CA ARG A 214 0.63 22.64 36.58
C ARG A 214 -0.53 21.67 36.41
N CYS A 215 -0.38 20.63 35.52
CA CYS A 215 -1.42 19.63 35.32
C CYS A 215 -1.71 18.77 36.55
N VAL A 216 -0.71 18.50 37.40
CA VAL A 216 -0.90 17.72 38.65
C VAL A 216 -1.55 18.52 39.74
N ARG A 217 -1.53 19.86 39.68
CA ARG A 217 -2.16 20.76 40.68
C ARG A 217 -3.61 21.12 40.36
N GLN A 218 -4.11 20.77 39.18
CA GLN A 218 -5.53 20.86 38.81
C GLN A 218 -6.26 19.55 39.12
#